data_dc7c443ce30af2f239e9a9226ff59e37
#
_entry.id   dc7c443ce30af2f239e9a9226ff59e37
#
_cell.length_a   1.000
_cell.length_b   1.000
_cell.length_c   1.000
_cell.angle_alpha   90.00
_cell.angle_beta   90.00
_cell.angle_gamma   90.00
#
_symmetry.space_group_name_H-M   'P 1'
#
loop_
_entity.id
_entity.type
_entity.pdbx_description
1 polymer ?
#
loop_
_entity_poly.entity_id
_entity_poly.type
_entity_poly.pdbx_seq_one_letter_code
_entity_poly.pdbx_strand_id
1 'polypeptide(L)'
;MGKFQLITKGLIKENPTFVLLLGMCPTLATTTSAINGMSMGLATMFVLILSNIVISAIAGLIPDKVRIPSYIVVIATFVTLLQFVMQAYVPEVYETLGLFIPLIVVNCIVLGRAEAFANKNGVVDSALDGIGIGLGFTLSLTVLGLVREILGSGSAFGFKFIEGDGILAFVLAPGAFLALGYLLVIFKKLTSKKAE
;
A
#
# COMPACT_ATOMS: atom_id res chain seq x y z
N MET A 1 -10.01 6.92 -22.13
CA MET A 1 -10.08 5.65 -21.36
C MET A 1 -11.28 5.71 -20.44
N GLY A 2 -12.05 4.62 -20.32
CA GLY A 2 -13.21 4.61 -19.43
C GLY A 2 -12.74 4.71 -17.97
N LYS A 3 -13.40 5.55 -17.16
CA LYS A 3 -13.05 5.78 -15.74
C LYS A 3 -12.98 4.48 -14.92
N PHE A 4 -13.78 3.49 -15.27
CA PHE A 4 -13.79 2.17 -14.64
C PHE A 4 -12.55 1.32 -14.99
N GLN A 5 -11.98 1.52 -16.18
CA GLN A 5 -10.75 0.84 -16.60
C GLN A 5 -9.54 1.27 -15.77
N LEU A 6 -9.51 2.52 -15.28
CA LEU A 6 -8.42 3.01 -14.42
C LEU A 6 -8.35 2.24 -13.10
N ILE A 7 -9.51 1.99 -12.46
CA ILE A 7 -9.58 1.24 -11.20
C ILE A 7 -9.15 -0.21 -11.39
N THR A 8 -9.69 -0.88 -12.42
CA THR A 8 -9.36 -2.29 -12.71
C THR A 8 -7.90 -2.47 -13.13
N LYS A 9 -7.33 -1.46 -13.81
CA LYS A 9 -5.93 -1.45 -14.22
C LYS A 9 -5.00 -1.43 -13.00
N GLY A 10 -5.28 -0.60 -11.99
CA GLY A 10 -4.52 -0.52 -10.74
C GLY A 10 -4.58 -1.80 -9.91
N LEU A 11 -5.71 -2.53 -9.97
CA LEU A 11 -5.91 -3.74 -9.18
C LEU A 11 -5.11 -4.94 -9.69
N ILE A 12 -5.05 -5.14 -11.02
CA ILE A 12 -4.49 -6.37 -11.64
C ILE A 12 -3.27 -6.05 -12.51
N LYS A 13 -3.40 -5.15 -13.49
CA LYS A 13 -2.35 -4.90 -14.49
C LYS A 13 -1.19 -4.05 -13.97
N GLU A 14 -1.49 -3.08 -13.11
CA GLU A 14 -0.52 -2.18 -12.48
C GLU A 14 -0.55 -2.34 -10.95
N ASN A 15 -0.68 -3.59 -10.45
CA ASN A 15 -0.61 -3.84 -9.03
C ASN A 15 0.72 -3.33 -8.48
N PRO A 16 0.72 -2.41 -7.48
CA PRO A 16 1.94 -1.74 -7.05
C PRO A 16 2.94 -2.72 -6.45
N THR A 17 2.50 -3.71 -5.69
CA THR A 17 3.39 -4.64 -5.00
C THR A 17 3.83 -5.80 -5.89
N PHE A 18 2.89 -6.44 -6.62
CA PHE A 18 3.19 -7.65 -7.39
C PHE A 18 3.69 -7.38 -8.81
N VAL A 19 3.39 -6.22 -9.39
CA VAL A 19 3.82 -5.88 -10.76
C VAL A 19 4.90 -4.81 -10.76
N LEU A 20 4.68 -3.71 -10.04
CA LEU A 20 5.61 -2.58 -10.02
C LEU A 20 6.73 -2.74 -8.98
N LEU A 21 6.60 -3.68 -8.04
CA LEU A 21 7.54 -3.89 -6.92
C LEU A 21 7.77 -2.61 -6.10
N LEU A 22 6.73 -1.76 -5.98
CA LEU A 22 6.75 -0.53 -5.20
C LEU A 22 6.13 -0.75 -3.82
N GLY A 23 6.53 0.07 -2.86
CA GLY A 23 6.00 0.02 -1.50
C GLY A 23 6.45 -1.19 -0.69
N MET A 24 7.64 -1.72 -0.96
CA MET A 24 8.19 -2.87 -0.25
C MET A 24 8.43 -2.60 1.24
N CYS A 25 8.80 -1.36 1.61
CA CYS A 25 9.11 -1.02 3.00
C CYS A 25 7.93 -1.29 3.94
N PRO A 26 6.73 -0.71 3.74
CA PRO A 26 5.58 -1.06 4.56
C PRO A 26 5.11 -2.50 4.34
N THR A 27 5.26 -3.04 3.13
CA THR A 27 4.89 -4.43 2.83
C THR A 27 5.63 -5.44 3.70
N LEU A 28 6.90 -5.26 3.95
CA LEU A 28 7.70 -6.15 4.80
C LEU A 28 7.51 -5.88 6.29
N ALA A 29 7.33 -4.61 6.66
CA ALA A 29 7.28 -4.20 8.05
C ALA A 29 5.93 -4.49 8.72
N THR A 30 4.80 -4.26 8.03
CA THR A 30 3.47 -4.30 8.64
C THR A 30 2.69 -5.59 8.41
N THR A 31 3.14 -6.47 7.52
CA THR A 31 2.43 -7.71 7.15
C THR A 31 2.70 -8.89 8.11
N THR A 32 3.00 -8.63 9.37
CA THR A 32 3.08 -9.67 10.40
C THR A 32 1.71 -10.26 10.74
N SER A 33 0.64 -9.49 10.56
CA SER A 33 -0.76 -9.91 10.67
C SER A 33 -1.56 -9.38 9.47
N ALA A 34 -2.60 -10.12 9.07
CA ALA A 34 -3.51 -9.72 8.00
C ALA A 34 -4.25 -8.42 8.33
N ILE A 35 -4.65 -8.23 9.59
CA ILE A 35 -5.33 -7.03 10.06
C ILE A 35 -4.42 -5.81 9.95
N ASN A 36 -3.16 -5.92 10.38
CA ASN A 36 -2.19 -4.84 10.29
C ASN A 36 -1.90 -4.46 8.83
N GLY A 37 -1.75 -5.47 7.96
CA GLY A 37 -1.57 -5.26 6.52
C GLY A 37 -2.75 -4.54 5.89
N MET A 38 -3.98 -4.94 6.22
CA MET A 38 -5.20 -4.32 5.72
C MET A 38 -5.34 -2.87 6.22
N SER A 39 -5.13 -2.63 7.49
CA SER A 39 -5.21 -1.29 8.11
C SER A 39 -4.19 -0.33 7.50
N MET A 40 -2.94 -0.79 7.31
CA MET A 40 -1.89 -0.01 6.67
C MET A 40 -2.18 0.28 5.20
N GLY A 41 -2.75 -0.69 4.48
CA GLY A 41 -3.19 -0.53 3.10
C GLY A 41 -4.27 0.54 2.96
N LEU A 42 -5.30 0.50 3.81
CA LEU A 42 -6.38 1.49 3.84
C LEU A 42 -5.86 2.89 4.21
N ALA A 43 -4.97 2.99 5.21
CA ALA A 43 -4.33 4.23 5.58
C ALA A 43 -3.54 4.84 4.41
N THR A 44 -2.74 4.03 3.72
CA THR A 44 -1.99 4.46 2.54
C THR A 44 -2.91 4.87 1.39
N MET A 45 -4.01 4.15 1.16
CA MET A 45 -5.01 4.48 0.14
C MET A 45 -5.63 5.85 0.41
N PHE A 46 -6.01 6.13 1.64
CA PHE A 46 -6.58 7.41 2.04
C PHE A 46 -5.62 8.58 1.76
N VAL A 47 -4.37 8.45 2.20
CA VAL A 47 -3.32 9.46 1.94
C VAL A 47 -3.07 9.62 0.44
N LEU A 48 -3.02 8.52 -0.31
CA LEU A 48 -2.77 8.52 -1.75
C LEU A 48 -3.86 9.29 -2.51
N ILE A 49 -5.13 9.07 -2.18
CA ILE A 49 -6.25 9.79 -2.81
C ILE A 49 -6.14 11.28 -2.54
N LEU A 50 -6.00 11.69 -1.28
CA LEU A 50 -5.96 13.10 -0.89
C LEU A 50 -4.71 13.80 -1.47
N SER A 51 -3.55 13.17 -1.39
CA SER A 51 -2.32 13.74 -1.94
C SER A 51 -2.39 13.89 -3.46
N ASN A 52 -2.91 12.89 -4.18
CA ASN A 52 -3.09 12.97 -5.63
C ASN A 52 -4.03 14.10 -6.05
N ILE A 53 -5.13 14.32 -5.32
CA ILE A 53 -6.08 15.41 -5.58
C ILE A 53 -5.36 16.77 -5.44
N VAL A 54 -4.68 16.98 -4.31
CA VAL A 54 -4.01 18.27 -4.04
C VAL A 54 -2.84 18.48 -4.99
N ILE A 55 -2.00 17.48 -5.20
CA ILE A 55 -0.85 17.57 -6.11
C ILE A 55 -1.29 17.87 -7.53
N SER A 56 -2.36 17.22 -8.02
CA SER A 56 -2.92 17.52 -9.35
C SER A 56 -3.46 18.95 -9.45
N ALA A 57 -4.01 19.50 -8.36
CA ALA A 57 -4.49 20.87 -8.34
C ALA A 57 -3.37 21.91 -8.36
N ILE A 58 -2.23 21.63 -7.69
CA ILE A 58 -1.09 22.58 -7.57
C ILE A 58 0.04 22.28 -8.55
N ALA A 59 -0.07 21.24 -9.38
CA ALA A 59 0.99 20.82 -10.31
C ALA A 59 1.51 21.95 -11.20
N GLY A 60 0.61 22.84 -11.66
CA GLY A 60 0.97 23.98 -12.51
C GLY A 60 1.72 25.11 -11.80
N LEU A 61 1.72 25.15 -10.46
CA LEU A 61 2.39 26.19 -9.66
C LEU A 61 3.81 25.81 -9.24
N ILE A 62 4.15 24.53 -9.27
CA ILE A 62 5.41 24.02 -8.73
C ILE A 62 6.47 23.95 -9.84
N PRO A 63 7.61 24.67 -9.70
CA PRO A 63 8.72 24.55 -10.63
C PRO A 63 9.36 23.16 -10.58
N ASP A 64 9.85 22.68 -11.73
CA ASP A 64 10.43 21.33 -11.87
C ASP A 64 11.58 21.04 -10.90
N LYS A 65 12.36 22.05 -10.53
CA LYS A 65 13.54 21.92 -9.66
C LYS A 65 13.21 21.55 -8.21
N VAL A 66 12.01 21.91 -7.72
CA VAL A 66 11.57 21.72 -6.32
C VAL A 66 10.35 20.81 -6.20
N ARG A 67 10.04 20.06 -7.25
CA ARG A 67 8.82 19.26 -7.36
C ARG A 67 8.74 18.16 -6.28
N ILE A 68 9.79 17.35 -6.17
CA ILE A 68 9.82 16.22 -5.22
C ILE A 68 9.74 16.70 -3.77
N PRO A 69 10.54 17.69 -3.29
CA PRO A 69 10.39 18.23 -1.95
C PRO A 69 8.99 18.77 -1.64
N SER A 70 8.36 19.42 -2.61
CA SER A 70 7.00 19.98 -2.45
C SER A 70 5.96 18.87 -2.26
N TYR A 71 6.07 17.77 -3.02
CA TYR A 71 5.18 16.62 -2.86
C TYR A 71 5.33 15.97 -1.49
N ILE A 72 6.56 15.83 -0.99
CA ILE A 72 6.83 15.27 0.34
C ILE A 72 6.15 16.11 1.42
N VAL A 73 6.17 17.45 1.33
CA VAL A 73 5.49 18.32 2.30
C VAL A 73 3.98 18.13 2.27
N VAL A 74 3.38 18.04 1.10
CA VAL A 74 1.92 17.78 0.95
C VAL A 74 1.56 16.42 1.54
N ILE A 75 2.30 15.37 1.19
CA ILE A 75 2.05 14.01 1.69
C ILE A 75 2.23 13.97 3.21
N ALA A 76 3.29 14.58 3.75
CA ALA A 76 3.55 14.66 5.18
C ALA A 76 2.41 15.33 5.96
N THR A 77 1.82 16.38 5.41
CA THR A 77 0.66 17.05 6.01
C THR A 77 -0.53 16.09 6.13
N PHE A 78 -0.86 15.35 5.07
CA PHE A 78 -1.95 14.39 5.12
C PHE A 78 -1.66 13.19 6.03
N VAL A 79 -0.42 12.73 6.08
CA VAL A 79 -0.02 11.65 7.00
C VAL A 79 -0.13 12.10 8.45
N THR A 80 0.24 13.33 8.78
CA THR A 80 0.09 13.88 10.12
C THR A 80 -1.40 14.01 10.51
N LEU A 81 -2.25 14.48 9.59
CA LEU A 81 -3.70 14.51 9.81
C LEU A 81 -4.26 13.10 10.04
N LEU A 82 -3.87 12.13 9.23
CA LEU A 82 -4.25 10.73 9.40
C LEU A 82 -3.82 10.21 10.77
N GLN A 83 -2.60 10.53 11.20
CA GLN A 83 -2.06 10.11 12.49
C GLN A 83 -2.92 10.64 13.65
N PHE A 84 -3.30 11.90 13.64
CA PHE A 84 -4.18 12.48 14.66
C PHE A 84 -5.57 11.85 14.65
N VAL A 85 -6.14 11.60 13.47
CA VAL A 85 -7.45 10.95 13.34
C VAL A 85 -7.38 9.52 13.87
N MET A 86 -6.35 8.74 13.53
CA MET A 86 -6.20 7.38 14.04
C MET A 86 -5.99 7.34 15.55
N GLN A 87 -5.22 8.27 16.10
CA GLN A 87 -5.01 8.39 17.54
C GLN A 87 -6.30 8.70 18.31
N ALA A 88 -7.20 9.50 17.70
CA ALA A 88 -8.47 9.90 18.33
C ALA A 88 -9.55 8.81 18.25
N TYR A 89 -9.65 8.09 17.12
CA TYR A 89 -10.77 7.19 16.83
C TYR A 89 -10.42 5.70 16.98
N VAL A 90 -9.18 5.30 16.73
CA VAL A 90 -8.76 3.89 16.72
C VAL A 90 -7.40 3.72 17.42
N PRO A 91 -7.34 3.96 18.75
CA PRO A 91 -6.07 3.93 19.49
C PRO A 91 -5.39 2.56 19.46
N GLU A 92 -6.13 1.45 19.45
CA GLU A 92 -5.56 0.09 19.40
C GLU A 92 -4.75 -0.17 18.13
N VAL A 93 -5.25 0.27 16.97
CA VAL A 93 -4.53 0.16 15.69
C VAL A 93 -3.37 1.15 15.65
N TYR A 94 -3.53 2.31 16.28
CA TYR A 94 -2.47 3.31 16.36
C TYR A 94 -1.27 2.81 17.20
N GLU A 95 -1.49 2.10 18.29
CA GLU A 95 -0.38 1.52 19.10
C GLU A 95 0.46 0.53 18.31
N THR A 96 -0.16 -0.27 17.44
CA THR A 96 0.55 -1.27 16.63
C THR A 96 1.18 -0.68 15.36
N LEU A 97 0.55 0.30 14.72
CA LEU A 97 0.96 0.87 13.44
C LEU A 97 1.63 2.23 13.54
N GLY A 98 1.59 2.89 14.69
CA GLY A 98 2.08 4.27 14.86
C GLY A 98 3.52 4.50 14.44
N LEU A 99 4.40 3.52 14.66
CA LEU A 99 5.80 3.56 14.20
C LEU A 99 5.94 3.44 12.68
N PHE A 100 4.94 2.86 12.00
CA PHE A 100 4.98 2.62 10.56
C PHE A 100 4.22 3.68 9.76
N ILE A 101 3.36 4.49 10.39
CA ILE A 101 2.62 5.57 9.72
C ILE A 101 3.56 6.58 9.04
N PRO A 102 4.68 7.03 9.65
CA PRO A 102 5.63 7.91 8.99
C PRO A 102 6.25 7.33 7.70
N LEU A 103 6.29 6.00 7.55
CA LEU A 103 6.78 5.35 6.32
C LEU A 103 5.87 5.62 5.11
N ILE A 104 4.63 6.05 5.33
CA ILE A 104 3.73 6.44 4.24
C ILE A 104 4.25 7.70 3.53
N VAL A 105 4.90 8.61 4.25
CA VAL A 105 5.46 9.86 3.67
C VAL A 105 6.49 9.56 2.59
N VAL A 106 7.37 8.60 2.86
CA VAL A 106 8.47 8.20 1.95
C VAL A 106 8.11 6.97 1.11
N ASN A 107 6.84 6.57 1.10
CA ASN A 107 6.38 5.41 0.36
C ASN A 107 6.53 5.66 -1.16
N CYS A 108 7.28 4.76 -1.81
CA CYS A 108 7.54 4.84 -3.25
C CYS A 108 6.24 4.82 -4.10
N ILE A 109 5.16 4.23 -3.60
CA ILE A 109 3.87 4.23 -4.29
C ILE A 109 3.29 5.63 -4.32
N VAL A 110 3.19 6.29 -3.17
CA VAL A 110 2.57 7.62 -3.03
C VAL A 110 3.37 8.64 -3.83
N LEU A 111 4.69 8.66 -3.64
CA LEU A 111 5.59 9.56 -4.35
C LEU A 111 5.64 9.26 -5.86
N GLY A 112 5.71 7.99 -6.23
CA GLY A 112 5.74 7.55 -7.62
C GLY A 112 4.47 7.89 -8.39
N ARG A 113 3.29 7.77 -7.78
CA ARG A 113 2.01 8.16 -8.42
C ARG A 113 1.82 9.66 -8.46
N ALA A 114 2.28 10.40 -7.46
CA ALA A 114 2.29 11.84 -7.46
C ALA A 114 3.04 12.40 -8.68
N GLU A 115 4.24 11.90 -8.95
CA GLU A 115 5.07 12.35 -10.07
C GLU A 115 4.65 11.76 -11.41
N ALA A 116 4.36 10.46 -11.48
CA ALA A 116 4.07 9.79 -12.74
C ALA A 116 2.68 10.10 -13.29
N PHE A 117 1.70 10.29 -12.43
CA PHE A 117 0.30 10.40 -12.81
C PHE A 117 -0.36 11.71 -12.39
N ALA A 118 -0.38 12.06 -11.10
CA ALA A 118 -1.11 13.22 -10.59
C ALA A 118 -0.63 14.54 -11.16
N ASN A 119 0.68 14.67 -11.39
CA ASN A 119 1.29 15.86 -11.98
C ASN A 119 0.88 16.11 -13.45
N LYS A 120 0.44 15.08 -14.17
CA LYS A 120 0.16 15.14 -15.62
C LYS A 120 -1.33 15.05 -15.99
N ASN A 121 -2.15 14.63 -15.05
CA ASN A 121 -3.57 14.35 -15.28
C ASN A 121 -4.45 15.23 -14.39
N GLY A 122 -5.74 15.33 -14.77
CA GLY A 122 -6.71 16.10 -14.02
C GLY A 122 -7.04 15.50 -12.64
N VAL A 123 -7.60 16.32 -11.78
CA VAL A 123 -7.90 15.98 -10.38
C VAL A 123 -8.78 14.73 -10.23
N VAL A 124 -9.81 14.60 -11.09
CA VAL A 124 -10.75 13.46 -11.04
C VAL A 124 -10.06 12.16 -11.43
N ASP A 125 -9.25 12.17 -12.48
CA ASP A 125 -8.54 10.98 -12.95
C ASP A 125 -7.46 10.56 -11.94
N SER A 126 -6.82 11.54 -11.31
CA SER A 126 -5.82 11.32 -10.25
C SER A 126 -6.43 10.72 -8.98
N ALA A 127 -7.66 11.11 -8.62
CA ALA A 127 -8.39 10.50 -7.51
C ALA A 127 -8.78 9.05 -7.81
N LEU A 128 -9.28 8.77 -9.02
CA LEU A 128 -9.66 7.42 -9.44
C LEU A 128 -8.44 6.48 -9.54
N ASP A 129 -7.31 7.00 -10.00
CA ASP A 129 -6.05 6.27 -9.99
C ASP A 129 -5.60 5.94 -8.56
N GLY A 130 -5.69 6.91 -7.65
CA GLY A 130 -5.41 6.71 -6.23
C GLY A 130 -6.26 5.60 -5.59
N ILE A 131 -7.54 5.52 -5.94
CA ILE A 131 -8.44 4.44 -5.48
C ILE A 131 -7.98 3.10 -6.06
N GLY A 132 -7.73 3.01 -7.36
CA GLY A 132 -7.34 1.77 -8.03
C GLY A 132 -6.02 1.19 -7.49
N ILE A 133 -5.00 2.03 -7.40
CA ILE A 133 -3.68 1.64 -6.88
C ILE A 133 -3.74 1.35 -5.37
N GLY A 134 -4.47 2.17 -4.60
CA GLY A 134 -4.65 1.97 -3.17
C GLY A 134 -5.37 0.65 -2.83
N LEU A 135 -6.41 0.30 -3.57
CA LEU A 135 -7.09 -1.00 -3.43
C LEU A 135 -6.15 -2.16 -3.80
N GLY A 136 -5.41 -2.04 -4.90
CA GLY A 136 -4.41 -3.04 -5.30
C GLY A 136 -3.34 -3.25 -4.23
N PHE A 137 -2.88 -2.18 -3.61
CA PHE A 137 -1.92 -2.23 -2.51
C PHE A 137 -2.49 -2.88 -1.26
N THR A 138 -3.68 -2.47 -0.84
CA THR A 138 -4.38 -3.04 0.33
C THR A 138 -4.59 -4.54 0.18
N LEU A 139 -5.04 -4.97 -1.00
CA LEU A 139 -5.24 -6.40 -1.30
C LEU A 139 -3.92 -7.17 -1.23
N SER A 140 -2.86 -6.62 -1.81
CA SER A 140 -1.53 -7.26 -1.78
C SER A 140 -0.98 -7.41 -0.38
N LEU A 141 -1.10 -6.37 0.46
CA LEU A 141 -0.69 -6.39 1.88
C LEU A 141 -1.50 -7.41 2.68
N THR A 142 -2.81 -7.46 2.45
CA THR A 142 -3.70 -8.39 3.16
C THR A 142 -3.38 -9.85 2.79
N VAL A 143 -3.18 -10.15 1.52
CA VAL A 143 -2.82 -11.50 1.05
C VAL A 143 -1.47 -11.92 1.62
N LEU A 144 -0.46 -11.04 1.55
CA LEU A 144 0.87 -11.35 2.10
C LEU A 144 0.81 -11.51 3.62
N GLY A 145 0.08 -10.63 4.32
CA GLY A 145 -0.13 -10.72 5.77
C GLY A 145 -0.81 -12.02 6.17
N LEU A 146 -1.83 -12.44 5.43
CA LEU A 146 -2.55 -13.69 5.67
C LEU A 146 -1.65 -14.92 5.48
N VAL A 147 -0.86 -14.97 4.41
CA VAL A 147 0.09 -16.07 4.17
C VAL A 147 1.13 -16.13 5.28
N ARG A 148 1.69 -15.00 5.69
CA ARG A 148 2.67 -14.93 6.79
C ARG A 148 2.08 -15.29 8.14
N GLU A 149 0.85 -14.87 8.43
CA GLU A 149 0.15 -15.18 9.67
C GLU A 149 -0.16 -16.67 9.76
N ILE A 150 -0.59 -17.31 8.67
CA ILE A 150 -0.85 -18.76 8.62
C ILE A 150 0.44 -19.55 8.82
N LEU A 151 1.53 -19.19 8.13
CA LEU A 151 2.80 -19.91 8.21
C LEU A 151 3.57 -19.63 9.50
N GLY A 152 3.45 -18.42 10.05
CA GLY A 152 4.21 -17.96 11.21
C GLY A 152 3.57 -18.29 12.56
N SER A 153 2.27 -18.20 12.68
CA SER A 153 1.54 -18.40 13.94
C SER A 153 0.39 -19.41 13.85
N GLY A 154 0.14 -19.97 12.66
CA GLY A 154 -0.99 -20.89 12.46
C GLY A 154 -2.36 -20.25 12.72
N SER A 155 -2.42 -18.91 12.68
CA SER A 155 -3.65 -18.13 12.84
C SER A 155 -4.03 -17.45 11.53
N ALA A 156 -5.30 -17.10 11.41
CA ALA A 156 -5.79 -16.23 10.33
C ALA A 156 -6.77 -15.24 10.93
N PHE A 157 -6.54 -13.93 10.71
CA PHE A 157 -7.34 -12.85 11.29
C PHE A 157 -7.48 -12.92 12.83
N GLY A 158 -6.44 -13.37 13.53
CA GLY A 158 -6.44 -13.51 14.99
C GLY A 158 -7.11 -14.80 15.52
N PHE A 159 -7.68 -15.66 14.67
CA PHE A 159 -8.21 -16.96 15.07
C PHE A 159 -7.13 -18.04 14.92
N LYS A 160 -6.74 -18.68 16.00
CA LYS A 160 -5.79 -19.81 15.98
C LYS A 160 -6.48 -21.06 15.42
N PHE A 161 -5.95 -21.58 14.30
CA PHE A 161 -6.40 -22.83 13.69
C PHE A 161 -5.49 -24.00 14.05
N ILE A 162 -4.23 -23.76 14.38
CA ILE A 162 -3.24 -24.79 14.66
C ILE A 162 -2.69 -24.53 16.08
N GLU A 163 -2.85 -25.52 16.97
CA GLU A 163 -2.22 -25.55 18.29
C GLU A 163 -0.75 -25.94 18.12
N GLY A 164 0.13 -24.96 17.90
CA GLY A 164 1.56 -25.17 17.79
C GLY A 164 2.28 -23.85 17.48
N ASP A 165 3.56 -23.79 17.85
CA ASP A 165 4.43 -22.70 17.45
C ASP A 165 4.74 -22.83 15.96
N GLY A 166 4.28 -21.85 15.16
CA GLY A 166 4.58 -21.79 13.73
C GLY A 166 6.08 -21.55 13.48
N ILE A 167 6.45 -21.47 12.23
CA ILE A 167 7.84 -21.23 11.82
C ILE A 167 8.18 -19.75 12.05
N LEU A 168 8.89 -19.43 13.14
CA LEU A 168 9.28 -18.07 13.51
C LEU A 168 10.01 -17.32 12.38
N ALA A 169 10.68 -18.04 11.49
CA ALA A 169 11.36 -17.47 10.34
C ALA A 169 10.42 -16.68 9.40
N PHE A 170 9.13 -17.07 9.31
CA PHE A 170 8.14 -16.35 8.47
C PHE A 170 7.56 -15.10 9.13
N VAL A 171 7.66 -14.99 10.45
CA VAL A 171 7.33 -13.75 11.18
C VAL A 171 8.41 -12.69 10.96
N LEU A 172 9.68 -13.13 10.84
CA LEU A 172 10.83 -12.26 10.61
C LEU A 172 10.90 -11.77 9.15
N ALA A 173 11.70 -10.72 8.91
CA ALA A 173 11.88 -10.13 7.59
C ALA A 173 12.35 -11.11 6.49
N PRO A 174 13.29 -12.05 6.72
CA PRO A 174 13.69 -13.02 5.70
C PRO A 174 12.53 -13.87 5.17
N GLY A 175 11.63 -14.29 6.05
CA GLY A 175 10.45 -15.06 5.65
C GLY A 175 9.43 -14.22 4.87
N ALA A 176 9.36 -12.93 5.14
CA ALA A 176 8.54 -12.02 4.33
C ALA A 176 9.00 -11.95 2.87
N PHE A 177 10.32 -11.91 2.63
CA PHE A 177 10.88 -11.95 1.28
C PHE A 177 10.61 -13.27 0.57
N LEU A 178 10.74 -14.40 1.27
CA LEU A 178 10.42 -15.72 0.72
C LEU A 178 8.94 -15.82 0.34
N ALA A 179 8.04 -15.46 1.25
CA ALA A 179 6.60 -15.47 0.99
C ALA A 179 6.23 -14.56 -0.19
N LEU A 180 6.81 -13.35 -0.24
CA LEU A 180 6.62 -12.42 -1.35
C LEU A 180 7.11 -13.00 -2.67
N GLY A 181 8.30 -13.62 -2.70
CA GLY A 181 8.86 -14.24 -3.90
C GLY A 181 7.95 -15.35 -4.45
N TYR A 182 7.42 -16.22 -3.60
CA TYR A 182 6.46 -17.25 -4.01
C TYR A 182 5.15 -16.65 -4.54
N LEU A 183 4.61 -15.64 -3.85
CA LEU A 183 3.39 -14.95 -4.30
C LEU A 183 3.57 -14.24 -5.64
N LEU A 184 4.73 -13.63 -5.88
CA LEU A 184 5.07 -13.01 -7.16
C LEU A 184 5.05 -14.02 -8.31
N VAL A 185 5.64 -15.20 -8.13
CA VAL A 185 5.64 -16.26 -9.14
C VAL A 185 4.23 -16.75 -9.43
N ILE A 186 3.43 -16.99 -8.37
CA ILE A 186 2.04 -17.42 -8.48
C ILE A 186 1.22 -16.36 -9.21
N PHE A 187 1.33 -15.09 -8.81
CA PHE A 187 0.60 -13.99 -9.42
C PHE A 187 0.95 -13.82 -10.91
N LYS A 188 2.24 -13.87 -11.25
CA LYS A 188 2.71 -13.78 -12.63
C LYS A 188 2.19 -14.93 -13.47
N LYS A 189 2.19 -16.17 -12.95
CA LYS A 189 1.68 -17.35 -13.65
C LYS A 189 0.16 -17.28 -13.89
N LEU A 190 -0.60 -16.79 -12.90
CA LEU A 190 -2.05 -16.60 -13.02
C LEU A 190 -2.41 -15.50 -14.02
N THR A 191 -1.64 -14.41 -14.03
CA THR A 191 -1.88 -13.27 -14.92
C THR A 191 -1.48 -13.60 -16.36
N SER A 192 -0.37 -14.34 -16.57
CA SER A 192 0.06 -14.80 -17.90
C SER A 192 -0.96 -15.74 -18.55
N LYS A 193 -1.55 -16.66 -17.76
CA LYS A 193 -2.56 -17.61 -18.25
C LYS A 193 -3.88 -16.96 -18.66
N LYS A 194 -4.10 -15.70 -18.28
CA LYS A 194 -5.31 -14.92 -18.62
C LYS A 194 -5.10 -14.02 -19.83
N ALA A 195 -3.86 -13.97 -20.38
CA ALA A 195 -3.47 -13.17 -21.54
C ALA A 195 -3.32 -14.01 -22.83
N GLU A 196 -3.39 -15.34 -22.74
CA GLU A 196 -3.61 -16.28 -23.85
C GLU A 196 -5.12 -16.56 -23.98
#